data_d8d6e2a05a9bcca3b9f3e2f7e1725d33
#
_entry.id   d8d6e2a05a9bcca3b9f3e2f7e1725d33
#
_cell.length_a   1.000
_cell.length_b   1.000
_cell.length_c   1.000
_cell.angle_alpha   90.00
_cell.angle_beta   90.00
_cell.angle_gamma   90.00
#
_symmetry.space_group_name_H-M   'P 1'
#
loop_
_entity.id
_entity.type
_entity.pdbx_description
1 polymer ?
#
loop_
_entity_poly.entity_id
_entity_poly.type
_entity_poly.pdbx_seq_one_letter_code
_entity_poly.pdbx_strand_id
1 'polypeptide(L)'
;MKQILKIGILPALFFFLSVSFAFAGSTPITGKWKTIDDETGEPKSIVKIYEQNGKYFGKIIKLFRKPGEDPDPVCDKCPDDDLRYNQRIIGMVILKDLEKDDDEYSGGTILDPKKGKIYRCKVWTEDGDLRLRGYIAFFFRTQTWKRVY
;
A
#
# COMPACT_ATOMS: atom_id res chain seq x y z
N MET A 1 57.42 -59.83 18.38
CA MET A 1 56.41 -59.03 19.07
C MET A 1 55.98 -57.91 18.16
N LYS A 2 54.80 -58.01 17.58
CA LYS A 2 54.26 -56.98 16.67
C LYS A 2 53.27 -56.10 17.49
N GLN A 3 53.65 -54.85 17.67
CA GLN A 3 52.75 -53.83 18.26
C GLN A 3 51.78 -53.35 17.20
N ILE A 4 50.49 -53.58 17.38
CA ILE A 4 49.41 -53.09 16.51
C ILE A 4 48.99 -51.72 17.02
N LEU A 5 49.39 -50.70 16.22
CA LEU A 5 48.97 -49.32 16.46
C LEU A 5 47.46 -49.15 16.13
N LYS A 6 46.62 -48.98 17.14
CA LYS A 6 45.21 -48.68 16.98
C LYS A 6 45.04 -47.20 16.64
N ILE A 7 44.74 -46.93 15.38
CA ILE A 7 44.35 -45.59 14.94
C ILE A 7 42.89 -45.40 15.35
N GLY A 8 42.67 -44.55 16.34
CA GLY A 8 41.31 -44.11 16.74
C GLY A 8 40.76 -43.09 15.74
N ILE A 9 39.72 -43.49 15.03
CA ILE A 9 38.97 -42.59 14.17
C ILE A 9 38.02 -41.77 15.06
N LEU A 10 38.32 -40.47 15.18
CA LEU A 10 37.48 -39.51 15.86
C LEU A 10 36.37 -39.08 14.87
N PRO A 11 35.07 -39.27 15.16
CA PRO A 11 34.02 -38.79 14.28
C PRO A 11 33.93 -37.27 14.39
N ALA A 12 34.27 -36.58 13.28
CA ALA A 12 34.02 -35.16 13.16
C ALA A 12 32.49 -34.89 13.11
N LEU A 13 31.96 -34.34 14.19
CA LEU A 13 30.57 -33.93 14.29
C LEU A 13 30.38 -32.67 13.45
N PHE A 14 29.90 -32.81 12.21
CA PHE A 14 29.50 -31.69 11.36
C PHE A 14 28.22 -31.09 11.90
N PHE A 15 28.33 -29.99 12.61
CA PHE A 15 27.19 -29.18 13.06
C PHE A 15 26.69 -28.39 11.84
N PHE A 16 25.64 -28.89 11.18
CA PHE A 16 24.93 -28.15 10.14
C PHE A 16 24.18 -27.00 10.80
N LEU A 17 24.73 -25.80 10.73
CA LEU A 17 24.05 -24.57 11.11
C LEU A 17 23.01 -24.26 10.01
N SER A 18 21.77 -24.70 10.21
CA SER A 18 20.65 -24.33 9.34
C SER A 18 20.31 -22.86 9.56
N VAL A 19 20.81 -21.99 8.68
CA VAL A 19 20.40 -20.59 8.62
C VAL A 19 19.00 -20.55 8.03
N SER A 20 17.99 -20.43 8.89
CA SER A 20 16.60 -20.16 8.45
C SER A 20 16.54 -18.72 7.95
N PHE A 21 16.53 -18.51 6.62
CA PHE A 21 16.14 -17.24 6.03
C PHE A 21 14.65 -17.04 6.28
N ALA A 22 14.32 -16.20 7.24
CA ALA A 22 12.97 -15.67 7.36
C ALA A 22 12.76 -14.72 6.17
N PHE A 23 12.02 -15.16 5.15
CA PHE A 23 11.48 -14.25 4.15
C PHE A 23 10.47 -13.35 4.88
N ALA A 24 10.87 -12.12 5.15
CA ALA A 24 9.93 -11.07 5.53
C ALA A 24 9.10 -10.77 4.28
N GLY A 25 8.01 -11.52 4.09
CA GLY A 25 7.05 -11.25 3.02
C GLY A 25 6.48 -9.84 3.20
N SER A 26 6.39 -9.08 2.10
CA SER A 26 5.78 -7.76 2.13
C SER A 26 4.34 -7.86 2.66
N THR A 27 3.97 -6.97 3.56
CA THR A 27 2.60 -6.93 4.09
C THR A 27 1.64 -6.58 2.94
N PRO A 28 0.54 -7.35 2.74
CA PRO A 28 -0.41 -7.06 1.67
C PRO A 28 -0.97 -5.63 1.76
N ILE A 29 -1.15 -4.95 0.63
CA ILE A 29 -1.78 -3.63 0.60
C ILE A 29 -3.29 -3.68 0.80
N THR A 30 -3.90 -4.86 0.68
CA THR A 30 -5.35 -5.03 0.93
C THR A 30 -5.69 -4.73 2.38
N GLY A 31 -6.87 -4.14 2.59
CA GLY A 31 -7.34 -3.76 3.92
C GLY A 31 -7.77 -2.30 3.99
N LYS A 32 -7.86 -1.76 5.22
CA LYS A 32 -8.28 -0.38 5.46
C LYS A 32 -7.09 0.48 5.81
N TRP A 33 -7.04 1.66 5.23
CA TRP A 33 -5.96 2.60 5.38
C TRP A 33 -6.49 4.00 5.67
N LYS A 34 -5.98 4.62 6.73
CA LYS A 34 -6.26 6.01 7.08
C LYS A 34 -5.32 6.91 6.29
N THR A 35 -5.88 7.75 5.44
CA THR A 35 -5.13 8.76 4.70
C THR A 35 -4.91 9.99 5.59
N ILE A 36 -3.75 10.59 5.47
CA ILE A 36 -3.33 11.76 6.25
C ILE A 36 -3.18 12.92 5.28
N ASP A 37 -3.66 14.08 5.69
CA ASP A 37 -3.43 15.33 4.97
C ASP A 37 -1.96 15.76 5.18
N ASP A 38 -1.23 15.93 4.09
CA ASP A 38 0.21 16.20 4.15
C ASP A 38 0.53 17.64 4.62
N GLU A 39 -0.46 18.54 4.54
CA GLU A 39 -0.29 19.94 4.95
C GLU A 39 -0.58 20.12 6.44
N THR A 40 -1.60 19.41 6.94
CA THR A 40 -2.07 19.58 8.32
C THR A 40 -1.68 18.45 9.25
N GLY A 41 -1.32 17.26 8.71
CA GLY A 41 -1.10 16.04 9.48
C GLY A 41 -2.38 15.39 10.01
N GLU A 42 -3.55 15.92 9.67
CA GLU A 42 -4.85 15.41 10.15
C GLU A 42 -5.36 14.25 9.30
N PRO A 43 -6.15 13.33 9.89
CA PRO A 43 -6.83 12.30 9.12
C PRO A 43 -7.82 12.91 8.10
N LYS A 44 -7.77 12.42 6.84
CA LYS A 44 -8.71 12.82 5.77
C LYS A 44 -9.82 11.82 5.53
N SER A 45 -9.43 10.56 5.36
CA SER A 45 -10.38 9.50 4.98
C SER A 45 -9.89 8.12 5.41
N ILE A 46 -10.78 7.14 5.30
CA ILE A 46 -10.41 5.73 5.31
C ILE A 46 -10.67 5.18 3.91
N VAL A 47 -9.63 4.59 3.32
CA VAL A 47 -9.66 3.91 2.02
C VAL A 47 -9.58 2.42 2.26
N LYS A 48 -10.52 1.64 1.69
CA LYS A 48 -10.46 0.19 1.64
C LYS A 48 -9.81 -0.23 0.32
N ILE A 49 -8.64 -0.88 0.40
CA ILE A 49 -7.98 -1.49 -0.76
C ILE A 49 -8.41 -2.95 -0.87
N TYR A 50 -8.76 -3.37 -2.07
CA TYR A 50 -9.21 -4.73 -2.40
C TYR A 50 -8.69 -5.14 -3.78
N GLU A 51 -8.62 -6.44 -3.98
CA GLU A 51 -8.28 -7.05 -5.26
C GLU A 51 -9.55 -7.43 -6.02
N GLN A 52 -9.53 -7.24 -7.33
CA GLN A 52 -10.56 -7.70 -8.25
C GLN A 52 -9.92 -8.03 -9.60
N ASN A 53 -10.06 -9.30 -10.04
CA ASN A 53 -9.52 -9.79 -11.30
C ASN A 53 -8.02 -9.52 -11.51
N GLY A 54 -7.21 -9.74 -10.45
CA GLY A 54 -5.76 -9.56 -10.48
C GLY A 54 -5.30 -8.11 -10.40
N LYS A 55 -6.21 -7.16 -10.28
CA LYS A 55 -5.91 -5.73 -10.11
C LYS A 55 -6.37 -5.23 -8.75
N TYR A 56 -5.73 -4.17 -8.28
CA TYR A 56 -6.02 -3.58 -6.97
C TYR A 56 -6.68 -2.22 -7.12
N PHE A 57 -7.71 -2.04 -6.30
CA PHE A 57 -8.57 -0.85 -6.26
C PHE A 57 -8.67 -0.35 -4.83
N GLY A 58 -8.90 0.95 -4.67
CA GLY A 58 -9.12 1.55 -3.37
C GLY A 58 -10.33 2.47 -3.38
N LYS A 59 -11.29 2.22 -2.47
CA LYS A 59 -12.48 3.06 -2.36
C LYS A 59 -12.55 3.76 -1.01
N ILE A 60 -12.96 5.01 -1.01
CA ILE A 60 -13.22 5.77 0.21
C ILE A 60 -14.44 5.19 0.91
N ILE A 61 -14.28 4.77 2.17
CA ILE A 61 -15.38 4.22 2.99
C ILE A 61 -15.76 5.15 4.14
N LYS A 62 -14.94 6.16 4.44
CA LYS A 62 -15.19 7.16 5.48
C LYS A 62 -14.43 8.45 5.16
N LEU A 63 -15.05 9.58 5.47
CA LEU A 63 -14.39 10.89 5.50
C LEU A 63 -14.32 11.40 6.95
N PHE A 64 -13.22 12.06 7.28
CA PHE A 64 -13.10 12.82 8.53
C PHE A 64 -13.42 14.28 8.21
N ARG A 65 -14.60 14.75 8.64
CA ARG A 65 -15.09 16.09 8.37
C ARG A 65 -15.08 16.92 9.65
N LYS A 66 -14.79 18.22 9.49
CA LYS A 66 -14.86 19.17 10.59
C LYS A 66 -16.32 19.62 10.81
N PRO A 67 -16.66 20.11 12.01
CA PRO A 67 -17.97 20.71 12.23
C PRO A 67 -18.27 21.81 11.20
N GLY A 68 -19.45 21.77 10.59
CA GLY A 68 -19.88 22.73 9.55
C GLY A 68 -19.48 22.36 8.11
N GLU A 69 -18.66 21.33 7.91
CA GLU A 69 -18.40 20.79 6.58
C GLU A 69 -19.50 19.82 6.16
N ASP A 70 -19.75 19.73 4.83
CA ASP A 70 -20.68 18.74 4.27
C ASP A 70 -20.22 17.32 4.64
N PRO A 71 -21.05 16.53 5.35
CA PRO A 71 -20.67 15.17 5.77
C PRO A 71 -20.59 14.16 4.62
N ASP A 72 -21.25 14.43 3.48
CA ASP A 72 -21.33 13.53 2.32
C ASP A 72 -21.17 14.29 1.00
N PRO A 73 -20.01 14.91 0.76
CA PRO A 73 -19.78 15.73 -0.41
C PRO A 73 -19.72 14.91 -1.70
N VAL A 74 -19.98 15.60 -2.81
CA VAL A 74 -19.78 15.08 -4.16
C VAL A 74 -18.45 15.57 -4.74
N CYS A 75 -17.93 14.87 -5.77
CA CYS A 75 -16.74 15.30 -6.49
C CYS A 75 -17.09 16.31 -7.59
N ASP A 76 -17.35 17.54 -7.20
CA ASP A 76 -17.68 18.66 -8.11
C ASP A 76 -16.50 19.16 -8.94
N LYS A 77 -15.27 18.83 -8.51
CA LYS A 77 -14.01 19.18 -9.22
C LYS A 77 -13.43 18.05 -10.06
N CYS A 78 -14.04 16.86 -10.01
CA CYS A 78 -13.64 15.77 -10.90
C CYS A 78 -13.80 16.20 -12.37
N PRO A 79 -12.99 15.65 -13.30
CA PRO A 79 -13.19 15.92 -14.73
C PRO A 79 -14.62 15.57 -15.16
N ASP A 80 -15.24 16.41 -15.96
CA ASP A 80 -16.62 16.28 -16.41
C ASP A 80 -16.87 15.08 -17.34
N ASP A 81 -15.81 14.58 -17.96
CA ASP A 81 -15.77 13.34 -18.75
C ASP A 81 -15.47 12.09 -17.91
N ASP A 82 -15.18 12.23 -16.61
CA ASP A 82 -14.98 11.11 -15.68
C ASP A 82 -16.30 10.70 -15.03
N LEU A 83 -16.60 9.41 -15.00
CA LEU A 83 -17.82 8.86 -14.39
C LEU A 83 -17.98 9.20 -12.89
N ARG A 84 -16.93 9.69 -12.25
CA ARG A 84 -16.93 10.12 -10.85
C ARG A 84 -17.33 11.59 -10.66
N TYR A 85 -17.48 12.36 -11.75
CA TYR A 85 -17.96 13.74 -11.69
C TYR A 85 -19.34 13.83 -11.01
N ASN A 86 -19.49 14.73 -10.05
CA ASN A 86 -20.69 14.91 -9.24
C ASN A 86 -21.18 13.64 -8.50
N GLN A 87 -20.37 12.59 -8.40
CA GLN A 87 -20.70 11.43 -7.59
C GLN A 87 -20.26 11.63 -6.14
N ARG A 88 -20.94 10.95 -5.21
CA ARG A 88 -20.58 10.96 -3.78
C ARG A 88 -19.15 10.49 -3.59
N ILE A 89 -18.39 11.18 -2.74
CA ILE A 89 -17.00 10.82 -2.43
C ILE A 89 -16.96 9.56 -1.55
N ILE A 90 -17.91 9.39 -0.63
CA ILE A 90 -18.04 8.14 0.14
C ILE A 90 -18.55 7.04 -0.79
N GLY A 91 -17.77 5.94 -0.88
CA GLY A 91 -18.00 4.84 -1.82
C GLY A 91 -17.24 4.96 -3.15
N MET A 92 -16.63 6.13 -3.42
CA MET A 92 -15.91 6.38 -4.67
C MET A 92 -14.61 5.57 -4.74
N VAL A 93 -14.37 4.92 -5.87
CA VAL A 93 -13.09 4.27 -6.19
C VAL A 93 -12.11 5.33 -6.67
N ILE A 94 -11.15 5.67 -5.81
CA ILE A 94 -10.13 6.68 -6.11
C ILE A 94 -8.81 6.06 -6.58
N LEU A 95 -8.49 4.85 -6.16
CA LEU A 95 -7.31 4.10 -6.58
C LEU A 95 -7.76 3.01 -7.56
N LYS A 96 -7.17 2.98 -8.76
CA LYS A 96 -7.59 2.07 -9.84
C LYS A 96 -6.42 1.38 -10.51
N ASP A 97 -6.68 0.13 -10.92
CA ASP A 97 -5.88 -0.62 -11.89
C ASP A 97 -4.41 -0.84 -11.50
N LEU A 98 -4.09 -0.87 -10.19
CA LEU A 98 -2.75 -1.27 -9.76
C LEU A 98 -2.54 -2.76 -10.02
N GLU A 99 -1.36 -3.11 -10.49
CA GLU A 99 -0.92 -4.49 -10.66
C GLU A 99 0.29 -4.75 -9.74
N LYS A 100 0.34 -5.96 -9.18
CA LYS A 100 1.45 -6.34 -8.31
C LYS A 100 2.72 -6.55 -9.15
N ASP A 101 3.81 -5.94 -8.73
CA ASP A 101 5.14 -6.02 -9.32
C ASP A 101 6.16 -6.21 -8.19
N ASP A 102 6.53 -7.45 -7.91
CA ASP A 102 7.33 -7.87 -6.76
C ASP A 102 6.76 -7.35 -5.42
N ASP A 103 7.44 -6.42 -4.77
CA ASP A 103 7.05 -5.82 -3.49
C ASP A 103 6.26 -4.51 -3.63
N GLU A 104 6.05 -4.06 -4.85
CA GLU A 104 5.29 -2.85 -5.17
C GLU A 104 4.01 -3.18 -5.96
N TYR A 105 3.15 -2.18 -6.08
CA TYR A 105 1.94 -2.21 -6.91
C TYR A 105 1.95 -0.97 -7.78
N SER A 106 1.95 -1.14 -9.09
CA SER A 106 2.18 -0.07 -10.06
C SER A 106 1.21 -0.10 -11.24
N GLY A 107 1.37 0.82 -12.19
CA GLY A 107 0.56 0.88 -13.42
C GLY A 107 -0.82 1.52 -13.26
N GLY A 108 -1.24 1.78 -12.04
CA GLY A 108 -2.55 2.36 -11.74
C GLY A 108 -2.55 3.89 -11.60
N THR A 109 -3.72 4.40 -11.21
CA THR A 109 -3.98 5.83 -10.99
C THR A 109 -4.64 6.08 -9.64
N ILE A 110 -4.43 7.30 -9.12
CA ILE A 110 -5.09 7.84 -7.93
C ILE A 110 -5.79 9.15 -8.29
N LEU A 111 -7.07 9.27 -7.90
CA LEU A 111 -7.83 10.51 -7.96
C LEU A 111 -7.70 11.26 -6.62
N ASP A 112 -7.40 12.54 -6.67
CA ASP A 112 -7.60 13.47 -5.57
C ASP A 112 -8.95 14.20 -5.74
N PRO A 113 -10.02 13.82 -5.02
CA PRO A 113 -11.33 14.43 -5.21
C PRO A 113 -11.37 15.92 -4.83
N LYS A 114 -10.51 16.35 -3.87
CA LYS A 114 -10.42 17.76 -3.44
C LYS A 114 -9.92 18.66 -4.56
N LYS A 115 -9.03 18.15 -5.43
CA LYS A 115 -8.43 18.86 -6.56
C LYS A 115 -9.04 18.50 -7.90
N GLY A 116 -9.80 17.40 -7.98
CA GLY A 116 -10.32 16.84 -9.22
C GLY A 116 -9.23 16.31 -10.15
N LYS A 117 -8.06 15.95 -9.63
CA LYS A 117 -6.91 15.55 -10.44
C LYS A 117 -6.60 14.08 -10.30
N ILE A 118 -6.25 13.46 -11.41
CA ILE A 118 -5.85 12.06 -11.51
C ILE A 118 -4.35 12.00 -11.76
N TYR A 119 -3.66 11.16 -10.99
CA TYR A 119 -2.21 10.95 -11.08
C TYR A 119 -1.91 9.49 -11.34
N ARG A 120 -0.88 9.20 -12.12
CA ARG A 120 -0.27 7.86 -12.13
C ARG A 120 0.34 7.63 -10.76
N CYS A 121 0.26 6.39 -10.25
CA CYS A 121 0.80 6.11 -8.94
C CYS A 121 1.40 4.71 -8.83
N LYS A 122 2.18 4.53 -7.78
CA LYS A 122 2.60 3.24 -7.27
C LYS A 122 2.44 3.20 -5.75
N VAL A 123 2.29 2.00 -5.22
CA VAL A 123 2.00 1.74 -3.82
C VAL A 123 2.87 0.59 -3.31
N TRP A 124 3.36 0.69 -2.08
CA TRP A 124 4.06 -0.39 -1.37
C TRP A 124 3.81 -0.29 0.13
N THR A 125 4.20 -1.32 0.87
CA THR A 125 4.17 -1.28 2.34
C THR A 125 5.58 -1.18 2.90
N GLU A 126 5.75 -0.35 3.92
CA GLU A 126 7.01 -0.12 4.60
C GLU A 126 6.73 0.16 6.08
N ASP A 127 7.37 -0.59 6.98
CA ASP A 127 7.21 -0.47 8.43
C ASP A 127 5.74 -0.56 8.92
N GLY A 128 4.91 -1.36 8.25
CA GLY A 128 3.49 -1.52 8.55
C GLY A 128 2.58 -0.41 8.02
N ASP A 129 3.14 0.63 7.44
CA ASP A 129 2.44 1.71 6.75
C ASP A 129 2.33 1.44 5.25
N LEU A 130 1.35 2.05 4.60
CA LEU A 130 1.25 2.07 3.15
C LEU A 130 1.85 3.37 2.63
N ARG A 131 2.76 3.23 1.67
CA ARG A 131 3.34 4.35 0.91
C ARG A 131 2.65 4.44 -0.43
N LEU A 132 2.14 5.61 -0.77
CA LEU A 132 1.57 5.92 -2.07
C LEU A 132 2.34 7.06 -2.71
N ARG A 133 2.91 6.81 -3.89
CA ARG A 133 3.62 7.81 -4.68
C ARG A 133 2.82 8.17 -5.91
N GLY A 134 2.38 9.43 -5.98
CA GLY A 134 1.77 10.02 -7.16
C GLY A 134 2.80 10.76 -8.00
N TYR A 135 2.66 10.69 -9.34
CA TYR A 135 3.57 11.32 -10.30
C TYR A 135 2.90 12.47 -11.02
N ILE A 136 3.58 13.62 -11.06
CA ILE A 136 3.14 14.85 -11.73
C ILE A 136 4.29 15.28 -12.64
N ALA A 137 4.18 15.01 -13.94
CA ALA A 137 5.24 15.29 -14.91
C ALA A 137 6.59 14.72 -14.44
N PHE A 138 7.59 15.56 -14.15
CA PHE A 138 8.91 15.17 -13.65
C PHE A 138 8.99 15.07 -12.11
N PHE A 139 7.92 15.42 -11.40
CA PHE A 139 7.88 15.44 -9.95
C PHE A 139 7.06 14.27 -9.42
N PHE A 140 7.33 13.88 -8.18
CA PHE A 140 6.51 12.93 -7.45
C PHE A 140 6.27 13.41 -6.01
N ARG A 141 5.18 12.94 -5.42
CA ARG A 141 4.86 13.13 -4.02
C ARG A 141 4.53 11.77 -3.41
N THR A 142 5.12 11.48 -2.26
CA THR A 142 4.85 10.24 -1.51
C THR A 142 4.04 10.57 -0.27
N GLN A 143 2.91 9.88 -0.10
CA GLN A 143 2.06 9.95 1.07
C GLN A 143 2.22 8.69 1.92
N THR A 144 2.01 8.82 3.22
CA THR A 144 1.97 7.71 4.17
C THR A 144 0.55 7.52 4.67
N TRP A 145 0.00 6.33 4.48
CA TRP A 145 -1.31 5.96 4.99
C TRP A 145 -1.15 4.95 6.13
N LYS A 146 -1.89 5.14 7.20
CA LYS A 146 -1.80 4.32 8.41
C LYS A 146 -2.79 3.17 8.38
N ARG A 147 -2.36 1.96 8.74
CA ARG A 147 -3.26 0.79 8.78
C ARG A 147 -4.36 0.99 9.83
N VAL A 148 -5.58 0.55 9.48
CA VAL A 148 -6.74 0.51 10.37
C VAL A 148 -7.15 -0.95 10.54
N TYR A 149 -7.16 -1.43 11.77
CA TYR A 149 -7.53 -2.79 12.17
C TYR A 149 -9.04 -2.91 12.45
#